data_d0ad6d3d3a89c14de12604c8149928eb
#
_entry.id   d0ad6d3d3a89c14de12604c8149928eb
#
_cell.length_a   1.000
_cell.length_b   1.000
_cell.length_c   1.000
_cell.angle_alpha   90.00
_cell.angle_beta   90.00
_cell.angle_gamma   90.00
#
_symmetry.space_group_name_H-M   'P 1'
#
loop_
_entity.id
_entity.type
_entity.pdbx_description
1 polymer ?
#
loop_
_entity_poly.entity_id
_entity_poly.type
_entity_poly.pdbx_seq_one_letter_code
_entity_poly.pdbx_strand_id
1 'polypeptide(L)'
;YLVMTVLGLFTISFTTAILQLIVMLLPAVALNLVFYFTRPGFALTALIIFLFGVLETNSYPLIDSMGMQYVNAGVKIPYSFARGMGSLTYAVLCVVTGLLTARFGMQAALLAHCAEQLLLIVCLLAFPSIPARLLPQPQAKSASGHSIWQILKKNRVFTLMLIACFFGMMGVMPISNFLVSLVNSHGGGSTALGVAQFLMAASELPSALVFGLLQKKMSSAKILLISIIFMVVKPLLILAS
;
A
#
# COMPACT_ATOMS: atom_id res chain seq x y z
N TYR A 1 -8.30 9.22 -2.03
CA TYR A 1 -7.91 9.92 -0.80
C TYR A 1 -9.09 10.54 -0.04
N LEU A 2 -10.04 11.23 -0.71
CA LEU A 2 -11.23 11.80 -0.04
C LEU A 2 -12.06 10.71 0.64
N VAL A 3 -12.28 9.58 -0.01
CA VAL A 3 -12.97 8.41 0.56
C VAL A 3 -12.21 7.85 1.74
N MET A 4 -10.86 7.81 1.70
CA MET A 4 -10.00 7.41 2.82
C MET A 4 -10.20 8.32 4.04
N THR A 5 -10.26 9.62 3.82
CA THR A 5 -10.45 10.58 4.91
C THR A 5 -11.81 10.40 5.57
N VAL A 6 -12.86 10.20 4.77
CA VAL A 6 -14.22 9.99 5.27
C VAL A 6 -14.35 8.65 6.01
N LEU A 7 -13.81 7.57 5.45
CA LEU A 7 -13.87 6.25 6.10
C LEU A 7 -12.96 6.17 7.33
N GLY A 8 -11.80 6.83 7.31
CA GLY A 8 -10.89 6.92 8.45
C GLY A 8 -11.52 7.61 9.66
N LEU A 9 -12.45 8.52 9.46
CA LEU A 9 -13.21 9.15 10.54
C LEU A 9 -14.13 8.18 11.30
N PHE A 10 -14.52 7.07 10.66
CA PHE A 10 -15.36 6.02 11.25
C PHE A 10 -14.56 4.87 11.87
N THR A 11 -13.23 4.83 11.68
CA THR A 11 -12.39 3.75 12.20
C THR A 11 -12.05 3.99 13.68
N ILE A 12 -13.01 3.74 14.55
CA ILE A 12 -12.85 4.00 16.00
C ILE A 12 -12.33 2.75 16.73
N SER A 13 -12.48 1.55 16.17
CA SER A 13 -12.06 0.31 16.82
C SER A 13 -11.41 -0.68 15.85
N PHE A 14 -10.61 -1.59 16.39
CA PHE A 14 -9.96 -2.66 15.64
C PHE A 14 -10.98 -3.55 14.89
N THR A 15 -12.07 -3.92 15.53
CA THR A 15 -13.15 -4.71 14.93
C THR A 15 -13.80 -3.97 13.76
N THR A 16 -13.92 -2.66 13.84
CA THR A 16 -14.45 -1.81 12.77
C THR A 16 -13.51 -1.82 11.56
N ALA A 17 -12.19 -1.82 11.76
CA ALA A 17 -11.21 -1.87 10.67
C ALA A 17 -11.27 -3.21 9.92
N ILE A 18 -11.38 -4.34 10.62
CA ILE A 18 -11.55 -5.66 10.00
C ILE A 18 -12.84 -5.70 9.18
N LEU A 19 -13.96 -5.28 9.77
CA LEU A 19 -15.26 -5.25 9.09
C LEU A 19 -15.22 -4.35 7.84
N GLN A 20 -14.61 -3.17 7.95
CA GLN A 20 -14.41 -2.26 6.82
C GLN A 20 -13.60 -2.92 5.68
N LEU A 21 -12.49 -3.60 6.01
CA LEU A 21 -11.69 -4.31 5.02
C LEU A 21 -12.51 -5.39 4.32
N ILE A 22 -13.26 -6.21 5.05
CA ILE A 22 -14.11 -7.25 4.46
C ILE A 22 -15.19 -6.66 3.55
N VAL A 23 -15.86 -5.59 4.00
CA VAL A 23 -16.90 -4.89 3.22
C VAL A 23 -16.32 -4.26 1.94
N MET A 24 -15.05 -3.89 1.90
CA MET A 24 -14.39 -3.37 0.70
C MET A 24 -13.89 -4.50 -0.21
N LEU A 25 -13.33 -5.57 0.35
CA LEU A 25 -12.75 -6.66 -0.41
C LEU A 25 -13.81 -7.52 -1.13
N LEU A 26 -14.96 -7.76 -0.52
CA LEU A 26 -16.03 -8.56 -1.16
C LEU A 26 -16.53 -7.94 -2.48
N PRO A 27 -16.89 -6.65 -2.56
CA PRO A 27 -17.20 -6.02 -3.84
C PRO A 27 -16.03 -6.00 -4.81
N ALA A 28 -14.79 -5.87 -4.34
CA ALA A 28 -13.61 -5.91 -5.19
C ALA A 28 -13.46 -7.28 -5.85
N VAL A 29 -13.63 -8.39 -5.12
CA VAL A 29 -13.68 -9.75 -5.69
C VAL A 29 -14.79 -9.87 -6.74
N ALA A 30 -16.00 -9.37 -6.44
CA ALA A 30 -17.10 -9.41 -7.38
C ALA A 30 -16.81 -8.64 -8.67
N LEU A 31 -16.22 -7.43 -8.58
CA LEU A 31 -15.80 -6.64 -9.73
C LEU A 31 -14.73 -7.36 -10.57
N ASN A 32 -13.79 -8.04 -9.92
CA ASN A 32 -12.77 -8.85 -10.59
C ASN A 32 -13.41 -9.99 -11.41
N LEU A 33 -14.37 -10.70 -10.82
CA LEU A 33 -15.10 -11.76 -11.51
C LEU A 33 -15.93 -11.22 -12.67
N VAL A 34 -16.59 -10.06 -12.48
CA VAL A 34 -17.30 -9.38 -13.58
C VAL A 34 -16.33 -9.05 -14.71
N PHE A 35 -15.17 -8.48 -14.41
CA PHE A 35 -14.15 -8.17 -15.40
C PHE A 35 -13.65 -9.42 -16.14
N TYR A 36 -13.45 -10.52 -15.41
CA TYR A 36 -13.03 -11.80 -15.97
C TYR A 36 -14.05 -12.37 -16.96
N PHE A 37 -15.35 -12.37 -16.62
CA PHE A 37 -16.40 -13.01 -17.43
C PHE A 37 -16.90 -12.12 -18.58
N THR A 38 -16.96 -10.80 -18.41
CA THR A 38 -17.63 -9.92 -19.37
C THR A 38 -16.72 -9.39 -20.48
N ARG A 39 -15.39 -9.38 -20.27
CA ARG A 39 -14.43 -8.75 -21.18
C ARG A 39 -14.91 -7.37 -21.64
N PRO A 40 -15.12 -6.44 -20.74
CA PRO A 40 -15.87 -5.21 -21.01
C PRO A 40 -15.14 -4.30 -21.99
N GLY A 41 -15.93 -3.49 -22.74
CA GLY A 41 -15.39 -2.39 -23.53
C GLY A 41 -14.77 -1.29 -22.67
N PHE A 42 -14.10 -0.32 -23.31
CA PHE A 42 -13.30 0.70 -22.63
C PHE A 42 -14.03 1.42 -21.49
N ALA A 43 -15.26 1.89 -21.73
CA ALA A 43 -16.01 2.67 -20.72
C ALA A 43 -16.30 1.86 -19.44
N LEU A 44 -16.73 0.60 -19.60
CA LEU A 44 -17.01 -0.27 -18.45
C LEU A 44 -15.70 -0.70 -17.77
N THR A 45 -14.64 -0.94 -18.53
CA THR A 45 -13.29 -1.18 -17.98
C THR A 45 -12.83 -0.02 -17.12
N ALA A 46 -12.95 1.21 -17.62
CA ALA A 46 -12.57 2.42 -16.89
C ALA A 46 -13.37 2.58 -15.59
N LEU A 47 -14.69 2.30 -15.64
CA LEU A 47 -15.53 2.33 -14.45
C LEU A 47 -15.12 1.27 -13.42
N ILE A 48 -14.86 0.04 -13.86
CA ILE A 48 -14.42 -1.04 -12.97
C ILE A 48 -13.09 -0.69 -12.32
N ILE A 49 -12.10 -0.20 -13.09
CA ILE A 49 -10.80 0.22 -12.56
C ILE A 49 -10.95 1.38 -11.56
N PHE A 50 -11.84 2.33 -11.83
CA PHE A 50 -12.14 3.41 -10.89
C PHE A 50 -12.72 2.87 -9.57
N LEU A 51 -13.70 1.97 -9.64
CA LEU A 51 -14.28 1.35 -8.45
C LEU A 51 -13.26 0.50 -7.68
N PHE A 52 -12.39 -0.23 -8.39
CA PHE A 52 -11.25 -0.92 -7.79
C PHE A 52 -10.35 0.03 -7.00
N GLY A 53 -9.96 1.14 -7.62
CA GLY A 53 -9.14 2.15 -6.96
C GLY A 53 -9.78 2.68 -5.68
N VAL A 54 -11.10 2.89 -5.68
CA VAL A 54 -11.84 3.32 -4.48
C VAL A 54 -11.83 2.25 -3.40
N LEU A 55 -12.01 0.98 -3.74
CA LEU A 55 -12.11 -0.12 -2.78
C LEU A 55 -10.75 -0.55 -2.23
N GLU A 56 -9.74 -0.72 -3.09
CA GLU A 56 -8.45 -1.32 -2.70
C GLU A 56 -7.46 -0.34 -2.11
N THR A 57 -7.41 0.91 -2.59
CA THR A 57 -6.43 1.90 -2.09
C THR A 57 -6.58 2.16 -0.60
N ASN A 58 -7.77 1.94 -0.04
CA ASN A 58 -8.03 2.09 1.38
C ASN A 58 -7.51 0.93 2.24
N SER A 59 -7.23 -0.24 1.65
CA SER A 59 -6.81 -1.43 2.40
C SER A 59 -5.45 -1.24 3.07
N TYR A 60 -4.49 -0.61 2.39
CA TYR A 60 -3.14 -0.40 2.93
C TYR A 60 -3.11 0.41 4.23
N PRO A 61 -3.70 1.62 4.30
CA PRO A 61 -3.70 2.39 5.55
C PRO A 61 -4.50 1.73 6.66
N LEU A 62 -5.55 0.96 6.34
CA LEU A 62 -6.31 0.23 7.34
C LEU A 62 -5.47 -0.89 7.96
N ILE A 63 -4.75 -1.67 7.15
CA ILE A 63 -3.83 -2.72 7.63
C ILE A 63 -2.69 -2.09 8.45
N ASP A 64 -2.09 -1.00 7.99
CA ASP A 64 -1.05 -0.27 8.74
C ASP A 64 -1.60 0.24 10.09
N SER A 65 -2.81 0.79 10.10
CA SER A 65 -3.49 1.24 11.32
C SER A 65 -3.73 0.10 12.30
N MET A 66 -4.16 -1.07 11.82
CA MET A 66 -4.31 -2.27 12.63
C MET A 66 -2.98 -2.69 13.26
N GLY A 67 -1.90 -2.74 12.47
CA GLY A 67 -0.56 -3.05 12.96
C GLY A 67 -0.11 -2.09 14.07
N MET A 68 -0.34 -0.79 13.89
CA MET A 68 -0.03 0.21 14.89
C MET A 68 -0.88 0.09 16.16
N GLN A 69 -2.13 -0.35 16.07
CA GLN A 69 -2.96 -0.59 17.24
C GLN A 69 -2.38 -1.72 18.12
N TYR A 70 -1.83 -2.79 17.52
CA TYR A 70 -1.12 -3.83 18.26
C TYR A 70 0.14 -3.30 18.97
N VAL A 71 0.94 -2.49 18.28
CA VAL A 71 2.13 -1.86 18.86
C VAL A 71 1.73 -0.97 20.05
N ASN A 72 0.69 -0.15 19.86
CA ASN A 72 0.18 0.74 20.91
C ASN A 72 -0.45 -0.02 22.10
N ALA A 73 -0.97 -1.22 21.86
CA ALA A 73 -1.46 -2.12 22.91
C ALA A 73 -0.32 -2.81 23.68
N GLY A 74 0.94 -2.50 23.38
CA GLY A 74 2.12 -3.04 24.08
C GLY A 74 2.56 -4.42 23.58
N VAL A 75 2.00 -4.92 22.48
CA VAL A 75 2.46 -6.17 21.87
C VAL A 75 3.80 -5.92 21.19
N LYS A 76 4.83 -6.68 21.59
CA LYS A 76 6.18 -6.55 21.03
C LYS A 76 6.24 -7.15 19.61
N ILE A 77 5.78 -6.40 18.64
CA ILE A 77 5.88 -6.76 17.23
C ILE A 77 6.99 -5.92 16.60
N PRO A 78 7.97 -6.53 15.90
CA PRO A 78 8.93 -5.78 15.11
C PRO A 78 8.21 -5.26 13.83
N TYR A 79 7.50 -4.15 13.97
CA TYR A 79 6.64 -3.60 12.91
C TYR A 79 7.37 -3.40 11.58
N SER A 80 8.61 -2.88 11.60
CA SER A 80 9.41 -2.70 10.38
C SER A 80 9.70 -4.03 9.68
N PHE A 81 9.93 -5.10 10.45
CA PHE A 81 10.15 -6.44 9.88
C PHE A 81 8.86 -7.00 9.28
N ALA A 82 7.73 -6.89 9.98
CA ALA A 82 6.43 -7.34 9.47
C ALA A 82 6.07 -6.62 8.15
N ARG A 83 6.32 -5.30 8.07
CA ARG A 83 6.12 -4.52 6.84
C ARG A 83 7.06 -4.99 5.72
N GLY A 84 8.33 -5.25 6.03
CA GLY A 84 9.31 -5.78 5.07
C GLY A 84 8.92 -7.17 4.54
N MET A 85 8.33 -8.03 5.38
CA MET A 85 7.79 -9.33 4.95
C MET A 85 6.64 -9.17 3.96
N GLY A 86 5.78 -8.15 4.13
CA GLY A 86 4.75 -7.81 3.14
C GLY A 86 5.35 -7.49 1.77
N SER A 87 6.40 -6.67 1.72
CA SER A 87 7.10 -6.35 0.46
C SER A 87 7.77 -7.57 -0.17
N LEU A 88 8.33 -8.46 0.64
CA LEU A 88 8.92 -9.70 0.14
C LEU A 88 7.86 -10.64 -0.46
N THR A 89 6.72 -10.80 0.22
CA THR A 89 5.59 -11.59 -0.29
C THR A 89 5.08 -11.02 -1.60
N TYR A 90 4.90 -9.71 -1.68
CA TYR A 90 4.53 -9.02 -2.91
C TYR A 90 5.56 -9.28 -4.03
N ALA A 91 6.86 -9.19 -3.74
CA ALA A 91 7.92 -9.48 -4.70
C ALA A 91 7.79 -10.89 -5.30
N VAL A 92 7.61 -11.90 -4.45
CA VAL A 92 7.43 -13.29 -4.90
C VAL A 92 6.16 -13.44 -5.75
N LEU A 93 5.05 -12.85 -5.33
CA LEU A 93 3.78 -12.87 -6.07
C LEU A 93 3.90 -12.19 -7.44
N CYS A 94 4.70 -11.14 -7.58
CA CYS A 94 4.95 -10.51 -8.88
C CYS A 94 5.60 -11.49 -9.89
N VAL A 95 6.57 -12.28 -9.45
CA VAL A 95 7.19 -13.31 -10.33
C VAL A 95 6.18 -14.39 -10.67
N VAL A 96 5.47 -14.92 -9.67
CA VAL A 96 4.46 -15.97 -9.87
C VAL A 96 3.38 -15.48 -10.84
N THR A 97 2.83 -14.28 -10.63
CA THR A 97 1.81 -13.71 -11.50
C THR A 97 2.35 -13.42 -12.91
N GLY A 98 3.61 -12.95 -13.01
CA GLY A 98 4.29 -12.76 -14.30
C GLY A 98 4.41 -14.06 -15.10
N LEU A 99 4.80 -15.16 -14.45
CA LEU A 99 4.88 -16.48 -15.07
C LEU A 99 3.51 -17.05 -15.45
N LEU A 100 2.52 -16.92 -14.57
CA LEU A 100 1.14 -17.33 -14.84
C LEU A 100 0.56 -16.57 -16.03
N THR A 101 0.77 -15.26 -16.07
CA THR A 101 0.30 -14.41 -17.18
C THR A 101 1.00 -14.75 -18.49
N ALA A 102 2.29 -15.03 -18.46
CA ALA A 102 3.03 -15.46 -19.66
C ALA A 102 2.52 -16.79 -20.21
N ARG A 103 2.11 -17.72 -19.34
CA ARG A 103 1.66 -19.06 -19.75
C ARG A 103 0.16 -19.14 -20.08
N PHE A 104 -0.66 -18.49 -19.30
CA PHE A 104 -2.13 -18.61 -19.34
C PHE A 104 -2.86 -17.33 -19.75
N GLY A 105 -2.12 -16.26 -20.04
CA GLY A 105 -2.66 -14.97 -20.43
C GLY A 105 -3.11 -14.10 -19.23
N MET A 106 -3.57 -12.90 -19.53
CA MET A 106 -3.98 -11.88 -18.51
C MET A 106 -5.10 -12.36 -17.57
N GLN A 107 -5.94 -13.29 -18.04
CA GLN A 107 -7.02 -13.84 -17.21
C GLN A 107 -6.50 -14.58 -15.97
N ALA A 108 -5.31 -15.20 -16.08
CA ALA A 108 -4.69 -15.86 -14.92
C ALA A 108 -4.30 -14.86 -13.82
N ALA A 109 -3.89 -13.65 -14.18
CA ALA A 109 -3.60 -12.59 -13.21
C ALA A 109 -4.86 -12.16 -12.44
N LEU A 110 -6.01 -12.04 -13.13
CA LEU A 110 -7.28 -11.70 -12.49
C LEU A 110 -7.72 -12.77 -11.49
N LEU A 111 -7.60 -14.07 -11.86
CA LEU A 111 -7.92 -15.17 -10.94
C LEU A 111 -6.95 -15.24 -9.76
N ALA A 112 -5.65 -15.00 -9.98
CA ALA A 112 -4.65 -14.95 -8.92
C ALA A 112 -4.99 -13.81 -7.93
N HIS A 113 -5.38 -12.65 -8.43
CA HIS A 113 -5.81 -11.53 -7.59
C HIS A 113 -7.10 -11.82 -6.81
N CYS A 114 -8.10 -12.49 -7.41
CA CYS A 114 -9.27 -12.97 -6.67
C CYS A 114 -8.88 -13.93 -5.54
N ALA A 115 -7.97 -14.87 -5.80
CA ALA A 115 -7.52 -15.82 -4.79
C ALA A 115 -6.78 -15.12 -3.63
N GLU A 116 -5.95 -14.12 -3.95
CA GLU A 116 -5.27 -13.30 -2.95
C GLU A 116 -6.25 -12.53 -2.05
N GLN A 117 -7.26 -11.89 -2.65
CA GLN A 117 -8.29 -11.15 -1.90
C GLN A 117 -9.11 -12.09 -0.99
N LEU A 118 -9.49 -13.27 -1.48
CA LEU A 118 -10.21 -14.26 -0.68
C LEU A 118 -9.34 -14.80 0.46
N LEU A 119 -8.05 -15.06 0.20
CA LEU A 119 -7.11 -15.45 1.25
C LEU A 119 -6.97 -14.37 2.31
N LEU A 120 -6.89 -13.10 1.91
CA LEU A 120 -6.85 -11.98 2.84
C LEU A 120 -8.11 -11.92 3.71
N ILE A 121 -9.30 -12.13 3.13
CA ILE A 121 -10.56 -12.19 3.89
C ILE A 121 -10.51 -13.32 4.93
N VAL A 122 -10.05 -14.52 4.54
CA VAL A 122 -9.91 -15.64 5.47
C VAL A 122 -8.94 -15.31 6.60
N CYS A 123 -7.79 -14.69 6.28
CA CYS A 123 -6.83 -14.24 7.28
C CYS A 123 -7.44 -13.20 8.24
N LEU A 124 -8.23 -12.24 7.72
CA LEU A 124 -8.90 -11.24 8.54
C LEU A 124 -9.94 -11.84 9.49
N LEU A 125 -10.69 -12.85 9.03
CA LEU A 125 -11.66 -13.57 9.87
C LEU A 125 -10.99 -14.41 10.95
N ALA A 126 -9.80 -14.95 10.68
CA ALA A 126 -9.00 -15.71 11.63
C ALA A 126 -8.14 -14.81 12.55
N PHE A 127 -8.11 -13.51 12.33
CA PHE A 127 -7.21 -12.60 13.03
C PHE A 127 -7.64 -12.42 14.49
N PRO A 128 -6.73 -12.63 15.47
CA PRO A 128 -7.07 -12.50 16.87
C PRO A 128 -7.42 -11.05 17.23
N SER A 129 -8.55 -10.86 17.89
CA SER A 129 -8.96 -9.54 18.36
C SER A 129 -8.07 -9.06 19.52
N ILE A 130 -7.72 -7.78 19.52
CA ILE A 130 -7.04 -7.17 20.67
C ILE A 130 -8.03 -7.11 21.83
N PRO A 131 -7.71 -7.66 23.01
CA PRO A 131 -8.56 -7.53 24.17
C PRO A 131 -8.92 -6.07 24.46
N ALA A 132 -10.19 -5.77 24.66
CA ALA A 132 -10.68 -4.40 24.86
C ALA A 132 -9.94 -3.62 25.96
N ARG A 133 -9.42 -4.34 26.97
CA ARG A 133 -8.61 -3.78 28.07
C ARG A 133 -7.25 -3.21 27.61
N LEU A 134 -6.72 -3.66 26.48
CA LEU A 134 -5.43 -3.23 25.93
C LEU A 134 -5.60 -2.15 24.87
N LEU A 135 -6.81 -1.94 24.37
CA LEU A 135 -7.08 -0.83 23.48
C LEU A 135 -6.98 0.48 24.26
N PRO A 136 -6.25 1.47 23.74
CA PRO A 136 -6.30 2.80 24.33
C PRO A 136 -7.77 3.20 24.45
N GLN A 137 -8.21 3.48 25.67
CA GLN A 137 -9.56 4.02 25.87
C GLN A 137 -9.71 5.21 24.93
N PRO A 138 -10.84 5.34 24.20
CA PRO A 138 -11.08 6.53 23.42
C PRO A 138 -10.94 7.70 24.40
N GLN A 139 -9.83 8.43 24.30
CA GLN A 139 -9.72 9.66 25.05
C GLN A 139 -10.89 10.50 24.56
N ALA A 140 -11.94 10.49 25.39
CA ALA A 140 -13.11 11.29 25.13
C ALA A 140 -12.62 12.72 24.94
N LYS A 141 -12.76 13.19 23.71
CA LYS A 141 -12.67 14.60 23.35
C LYS A 141 -11.32 15.29 23.61
N SER A 142 -10.41 15.14 22.70
CA SER A 142 -9.80 16.35 22.19
C SER A 142 -9.84 16.35 20.65
N ALA A 143 -11.01 16.13 20.09
CA ALA A 143 -11.39 16.86 18.91
C ALA A 143 -11.55 18.33 19.37
N SER A 144 -10.43 18.96 19.80
CA SER A 144 -10.34 20.40 19.72
C SER A 144 -10.66 20.71 18.26
N GLY A 145 -11.75 21.44 18.02
CA GLY A 145 -12.26 21.78 16.70
C GLY A 145 -11.30 22.66 15.90
N HIS A 146 -10.01 22.29 15.90
CA HIS A 146 -9.00 22.91 15.08
C HIS A 146 -9.22 22.46 13.63
N SER A 147 -9.64 23.41 12.81
CA SER A 147 -9.66 23.23 11.36
C SER A 147 -8.31 22.67 10.91
N ILE A 148 -8.33 21.71 9.96
CA ILE A 148 -7.12 21.16 9.31
C ILE A 148 -6.18 22.30 8.92
N TRP A 149 -6.74 23.40 8.45
CA TRP A 149 -6.00 24.62 8.08
C TRP A 149 -5.24 25.26 9.25
N GLN A 150 -5.81 25.24 10.44
CA GLN A 150 -5.13 25.76 11.65
C GLN A 150 -3.98 24.84 12.08
N ILE A 151 -4.15 23.51 11.96
CA ILE A 151 -3.11 22.51 12.25
C ILE A 151 -1.93 22.71 11.30
N LEU A 152 -2.20 22.86 10.00
CA LEU A 152 -1.17 23.08 8.98
C LEU A 152 -0.41 24.40 9.20
N LYS A 153 -1.12 25.49 9.51
CA LYS A 153 -0.49 26.79 9.81
C LYS A 153 0.38 26.74 11.07
N LYS A 154 -0.08 26.04 12.10
CA LYS A 154 0.62 25.97 13.40
C LYS A 154 1.88 25.08 13.31
N ASN A 155 1.83 24.01 12.52
CA ASN A 155 2.91 23.01 12.41
C ASN A 155 3.65 23.11 11.07
N ARG A 156 4.45 24.15 10.88
CA ARG A 156 5.19 24.39 9.63
C ARG A 156 6.05 23.21 9.18
N VAL A 157 6.73 22.53 10.12
CA VAL A 157 7.58 21.35 9.81
C VAL A 157 6.73 20.23 9.25
N PHE A 158 5.57 19.94 9.86
CA PHE A 158 4.63 18.94 9.38
C PHE A 158 4.09 19.28 7.99
N THR A 159 3.76 20.54 7.76
CA THR A 159 3.27 21.02 6.45
C THR A 159 4.33 20.90 5.37
N LEU A 160 5.59 21.27 5.65
CA LEU A 160 6.69 21.10 4.70
C LEU A 160 6.95 19.62 4.42
N MET A 161 6.86 18.75 5.41
CA MET A 161 6.97 17.30 5.22
C MET A 161 5.86 16.76 4.31
N LEU A 162 4.60 17.20 4.47
CA LEU A 162 3.50 16.80 3.61
C LEU A 162 3.73 17.27 2.17
N ILE A 163 4.20 18.49 1.97
CA ILE A 163 4.53 19.03 0.64
C ILE A 163 5.67 18.21 0.00
N ALA A 164 6.73 17.92 0.75
CA ALA A 164 7.82 17.09 0.26
C ALA A 164 7.36 15.67 -0.12
N CYS A 165 6.51 15.04 0.70
CA CYS A 165 5.90 13.74 0.38
C CYS A 165 5.03 13.81 -0.88
N PHE A 166 4.24 14.89 -1.05
CA PHE A 166 3.41 15.06 -2.23
C PHE A 166 4.25 15.11 -3.51
N PHE A 167 5.29 15.95 -3.56
CA PHE A 167 6.17 16.02 -4.73
C PHE A 167 6.98 14.73 -4.93
N GLY A 168 7.41 14.08 -3.85
CA GLY A 168 8.08 12.79 -3.92
C GLY A 168 7.20 11.72 -4.58
N MET A 169 5.94 11.61 -4.17
CA MET A 169 4.99 10.67 -4.77
C MET A 169 4.68 10.99 -6.24
N MET A 170 4.62 12.27 -6.61
CA MET A 170 4.48 12.67 -8.02
C MET A 170 5.65 12.18 -8.89
N GLY A 171 6.86 12.06 -8.34
CA GLY A 171 8.01 11.55 -9.08
C GLY A 171 8.06 10.03 -9.21
N VAL A 172 7.60 9.29 -8.19
CA VAL A 172 7.70 7.83 -8.13
C VAL A 172 6.54 7.11 -8.80
N MET A 173 5.32 7.61 -8.63
CA MET A 173 4.10 6.94 -9.12
C MET A 173 4.06 6.76 -10.64
N PRO A 174 4.43 7.74 -11.48
CA PRO A 174 4.45 7.54 -12.92
C PRO A 174 5.38 6.39 -13.35
N ILE A 175 6.57 6.28 -12.76
CA ILE A 175 7.53 5.22 -13.08
C ILE A 175 6.92 3.83 -12.80
N SER A 176 6.28 3.67 -11.65
CA SER A 176 5.62 2.42 -11.28
C SER A 176 4.44 2.09 -12.20
N ASN A 177 3.63 3.09 -12.56
CA ASN A 177 2.45 2.90 -13.41
C ASN A 177 2.82 2.62 -14.88
N PHE A 178 3.91 3.21 -15.39
CA PHE A 178 4.37 3.02 -16.76
C PHE A 178 5.46 1.95 -16.89
N LEU A 179 5.78 1.21 -15.82
CA LEU A 179 6.79 0.15 -15.85
C LEU A 179 6.50 -0.90 -16.94
N VAL A 180 5.23 -1.25 -17.15
CA VAL A 180 4.80 -2.16 -18.22
C VAL A 180 5.24 -1.64 -19.59
N SER A 181 4.98 -0.37 -19.88
CA SER A 181 5.37 0.26 -21.15
C SER A 181 6.89 0.31 -21.31
N LEU A 182 7.61 0.60 -20.23
CA LEU A 182 9.06 0.62 -20.21
C LEU A 182 9.66 -0.76 -20.50
N VAL A 183 9.17 -1.81 -19.83
CA VAL A 183 9.63 -3.19 -20.08
C VAL A 183 9.32 -3.62 -21.49
N ASN A 184 8.13 -3.32 -22.01
CA ASN A 184 7.75 -3.67 -23.38
C ASN A 184 8.58 -2.93 -24.44
N SER A 185 8.95 -1.67 -24.21
CA SER A 185 9.79 -0.90 -25.15
C SER A 185 11.21 -1.48 -25.28
N HIS A 186 11.67 -2.23 -24.28
CA HIS A 186 12.95 -2.95 -24.31
C HIS A 186 12.80 -4.43 -24.69
N GLY A 187 11.66 -4.82 -25.28
CA GLY A 187 11.41 -6.19 -25.74
C GLY A 187 11.08 -7.19 -24.64
N GLY A 188 10.84 -6.74 -23.41
CA GLY A 188 10.45 -7.59 -22.29
C GLY A 188 8.96 -7.95 -22.32
N GLY A 189 8.62 -9.17 -21.86
CA GLY A 189 7.24 -9.63 -21.69
C GLY A 189 6.82 -9.67 -20.22
N SER A 190 5.70 -10.35 -19.93
CA SER A 190 5.12 -10.45 -18.58
C SER A 190 6.09 -11.02 -17.53
N THR A 191 6.93 -11.97 -17.92
CA THR A 191 7.96 -12.54 -17.03
C THR A 191 9.00 -11.48 -16.64
N ALA A 192 9.50 -10.70 -17.63
CA ALA A 192 10.45 -9.63 -17.37
C ALA A 192 9.85 -8.55 -16.48
N LEU A 193 8.56 -8.23 -16.67
CA LEU A 193 7.82 -7.32 -15.80
C LEU A 193 7.76 -7.87 -14.36
N GLY A 194 7.44 -9.14 -14.18
CA GLY A 194 7.40 -9.80 -12.88
C GLY A 194 8.76 -9.75 -12.15
N VAL A 195 9.86 -10.01 -12.89
CA VAL A 195 11.23 -9.90 -12.35
C VAL A 195 11.58 -8.45 -11.99
N ALA A 196 11.24 -7.47 -12.81
CA ALA A 196 11.47 -6.07 -12.52
C ALA A 196 10.74 -5.63 -11.24
N GLN A 197 9.48 -6.00 -11.09
CA GLN A 197 8.70 -5.75 -9.88
C GLN A 197 9.27 -6.47 -8.66
N PHE A 198 9.73 -7.73 -8.83
CA PHE A 198 10.43 -8.46 -7.77
C PHE A 198 11.65 -7.70 -7.27
N LEU A 199 12.53 -7.26 -8.15
CA LEU A 199 13.73 -6.52 -7.77
C LEU A 199 13.40 -5.21 -7.05
N MET A 200 12.37 -4.51 -7.51
CA MET A 200 11.91 -3.29 -6.85
C MET A 200 11.40 -3.56 -5.43
N ALA A 201 10.52 -4.52 -5.26
CA ALA A 201 9.90 -4.82 -3.98
C ALA A 201 10.86 -5.55 -3.01
N ALA A 202 11.68 -6.47 -3.50
CA ALA A 202 12.65 -7.19 -2.69
C ALA A 202 13.72 -6.26 -2.08
N SER A 203 14.04 -5.13 -2.74
CA SER A 203 14.97 -4.13 -2.21
C SER A 203 14.43 -3.40 -0.97
N GLU A 204 13.12 -3.46 -0.71
CA GLU A 204 12.52 -2.82 0.46
C GLU A 204 12.89 -3.53 1.77
N LEU A 205 13.02 -4.86 1.75
CA LEU A 205 13.37 -5.62 2.95
C LEU A 205 14.76 -5.26 3.51
N PRO A 206 15.86 -5.28 2.73
CA PRO A 206 17.14 -4.78 3.20
C PRO A 206 17.09 -3.33 3.66
N SER A 207 16.34 -2.47 2.95
CA SER A 207 16.16 -1.07 3.31
C SER A 207 15.48 -0.92 4.66
N ALA A 208 14.45 -1.71 4.96
CA ALA A 208 13.76 -1.71 6.24
C ALA A 208 14.66 -2.16 7.40
N LEU A 209 15.52 -3.17 7.18
CA LEU A 209 16.49 -3.63 8.17
C LEU A 209 17.57 -2.57 8.44
N VAL A 210 18.10 -1.98 7.37
CA VAL A 210 19.11 -0.91 7.48
C VAL A 210 18.52 0.34 8.14
N PHE A 211 17.26 0.66 7.88
CA PHE A 211 16.56 1.78 8.50
C PHE A 211 16.56 1.68 10.02
N GLY A 212 16.25 0.51 10.58
CA GLY A 212 16.30 0.28 12.02
C GLY A 212 17.70 0.49 12.64
N LEU A 213 18.76 0.21 11.90
CA LEU A 213 20.15 0.48 12.30
C LEU A 213 20.50 1.98 12.18
N LEU A 214 20.06 2.61 11.10
CA LEU A 214 20.32 4.04 10.85
C LEU A 214 19.61 4.92 11.88
N GLN A 215 18.40 4.59 12.31
CA GLN A 215 17.68 5.33 13.34
C GLN A 215 18.42 5.42 14.67
N LYS A 216 19.29 4.44 14.98
CA LYS A 216 20.14 4.47 16.18
C LYS A 216 21.29 5.44 16.07
N LYS A 217 21.71 5.81 14.85
CA LYS A 217 22.91 6.64 14.60
C LYS A 217 22.59 8.00 13.98
N MET A 218 21.43 8.15 13.37
CA MET A 218 21.06 9.35 12.61
C MET A 218 19.66 9.84 12.98
N SER A 219 19.44 11.15 12.93
CA SER A 219 18.10 11.71 13.12
C SER A 219 17.18 11.36 11.95
N SER A 220 15.89 11.21 12.23
CA SER A 220 14.86 10.92 11.21
C SER A 220 14.87 11.92 10.05
N ALA A 221 15.20 13.20 10.31
CA ALA A 221 15.32 14.23 9.29
C ALA A 221 16.46 13.95 8.30
N LYS A 222 17.63 13.48 8.78
CA LYS A 222 18.76 13.12 7.90
C LYS A 222 18.42 11.89 7.05
N ILE A 223 17.77 10.89 7.63
CA ILE A 223 17.35 9.69 6.91
C ILE A 223 16.33 10.06 5.82
N LEU A 224 15.37 10.94 6.13
CA LEU A 224 14.40 11.44 5.16
C LEU A 224 15.09 12.18 4.00
N LEU A 225 16.06 13.04 4.30
CA LEU A 225 16.84 13.77 3.27
C LEU A 225 17.56 12.79 2.33
N ILE A 226 18.23 11.77 2.86
CA ILE A 226 18.88 10.74 2.06
C ILE A 226 17.86 10.03 1.17
N SER A 227 16.69 9.66 1.72
CA SER A 227 15.62 9.01 0.95
C SER A 227 15.13 9.89 -0.21
N ILE A 228 14.96 11.19 0.01
CA ILE A 228 14.55 12.14 -1.03
C ILE A 228 15.60 12.22 -2.15
N ILE A 229 16.90 12.22 -1.81
CA ILE A 229 17.98 12.21 -2.80
C ILE A 229 17.88 10.98 -3.70
N PHE A 230 17.68 9.78 -3.10
CA PHE A 230 17.52 8.55 -3.88
C PHE A 230 16.23 8.55 -4.74
N MET A 231 15.16 9.19 -4.27
CA MET A 231 13.92 9.36 -5.07
C MET A 231 14.16 10.20 -6.32
N VAL A 232 15.09 11.17 -6.29
CA VAL A 232 15.45 11.98 -7.47
C VAL A 232 16.43 11.23 -8.38
N VAL A 233 17.37 10.49 -7.81
CA VAL A 233 18.38 9.73 -8.59
C VAL A 233 17.74 8.61 -9.41
N LYS A 234 16.72 7.92 -8.88
CA LYS A 234 16.05 6.80 -9.57
C LYS A 234 15.52 7.17 -10.97
N PRO A 235 14.69 8.21 -11.16
CA PRO A 235 14.22 8.59 -12.49
C PRO A 235 15.35 9.05 -13.42
N LEU A 236 16.39 9.69 -12.90
CA LEU A 236 17.55 10.10 -13.71
C LEU A 236 18.32 8.90 -14.27
N LEU A 237 18.47 7.83 -13.48
CA LEU A 237 19.11 6.60 -13.96
C LEU A 237 18.25 5.90 -15.03
N ILE A 238 16.92 5.94 -14.92
CA ILE A 238 16.02 5.39 -15.93
C ILE A 238 16.08 6.19 -17.24
N LEU A 239 16.24 7.52 -17.15
CA LEU A 239 16.39 8.38 -18.34
C LEU A 239 17.73 8.16 -19.04
N ALA A 240 18.74 7.68 -18.35
CA ALA A 240 20.10 7.45 -18.88
C ALA A 240 20.28 6.02 -19.44
N SER A 241 19.31 5.12 -19.22
CA SER A 241 19.33 3.73 -19.72
C SER A 241 18.65 3.59 -21.06
#